data_a8011f25f5668a4e507e05fd85c4955f
#
_entry.id   a8011f25f5668a4e507e05fd85c4955f
#
_cell.length_a   1.000
_cell.length_b   1.000
_cell.length_c   1.000
_cell.angle_alpha   90.00
_cell.angle_beta   90.00
_cell.angle_gamma   90.00
#
_symmetry.space_group_name_H-M   'P 1'
#
loop_
_entity.id
_entity.type
_entity.pdbx_description
1 polymer ?
#
loop_
_entity_poly.entity_id
_entity_poly.type
_entity_poly.pdbx_seq_one_letter_code
_entity_poly.pdbx_strand_id
1 'polypeptide(L)'
;MFESKEEVRRFVWRRIEAFALPPFPVTGRIPNFRGSKRACERIRELERYGKSKTVFSAPDSPLLTARKIVLDDGKNLLVVKPKMTGFLLLKGEDFEKPSTKDVTIRGMIGNGIPLGEDDLARLGRVELFIQGCVAIDVKGNRIGKGSGYGDKEYWILKKYGLVKDCLYVVVAHEVQVFDDLSHLMGEHDVKVNVILTPKKIIECER
;
A
#
# COMPACT_ATOMS: atom_id res chain seq x y z
N MET A 1 -24.21 3.75 12.58
CA MET A 1 -22.77 3.77 12.93
C MET A 1 -22.30 2.32 12.97
N PHE A 2 -21.12 1.98 12.43
CA PHE A 2 -20.60 0.61 12.52
C PHE A 2 -20.08 0.33 13.93
N GLU A 3 -20.29 -0.89 14.42
CA GLU A 3 -19.88 -1.29 15.77
C GLU A 3 -18.51 -2.01 15.79
N SER A 4 -18.02 -2.46 14.61
CA SER A 4 -16.76 -3.17 14.50
C SER A 4 -16.09 -3.01 13.12
N LYS A 5 -14.75 -3.18 13.08
CA LYS A 5 -13.98 -3.27 11.83
C LYS A 5 -14.51 -4.37 10.91
N GLU A 6 -15.01 -5.48 11.46
CA GLU A 6 -15.54 -6.60 10.67
C GLU A 6 -16.85 -6.23 9.95
N GLU A 7 -17.69 -5.46 10.60
CA GLU A 7 -18.92 -4.96 10.00
C GLU A 7 -18.63 -4.01 8.82
N VAL A 8 -17.64 -3.10 9.00
CA VAL A 8 -17.16 -2.24 7.91
C VAL A 8 -16.63 -3.06 6.74
N ARG A 9 -15.82 -4.09 7.01
CA ARG A 9 -15.28 -4.97 5.95
C ARG A 9 -16.40 -5.61 5.14
N ARG A 10 -17.36 -6.24 5.80
CA ARG A 10 -18.52 -6.88 5.15
C ARG A 10 -19.33 -5.90 4.31
N PHE A 11 -19.53 -4.70 4.81
CA PHE A 11 -20.24 -3.64 4.09
C PHE A 11 -19.47 -3.23 2.83
N VAL A 12 -18.17 -2.96 2.95
CA VAL A 12 -17.34 -2.50 1.81
C VAL A 12 -17.17 -3.59 0.78
N TRP A 13 -16.91 -4.85 1.17
CA TRP A 13 -16.76 -5.94 0.21
C TRP A 13 -18.00 -6.11 -0.66
N ARG A 14 -19.20 -6.00 -0.10
CA ARG A 14 -20.46 -6.01 -0.87
C ARG A 14 -20.56 -4.80 -1.81
N ARG A 15 -20.23 -3.62 -1.30
CA ARG A 15 -20.38 -2.37 -2.05
C ARG A 15 -19.39 -2.25 -3.22
N ILE A 16 -18.17 -2.75 -3.06
CA ILE A 16 -17.13 -2.65 -4.08
C ILE A 16 -17.27 -3.69 -5.20
N GLU A 17 -18.09 -4.73 -5.04
CA GLU A 17 -18.29 -5.78 -6.05
C GLU A 17 -18.65 -5.20 -7.43
N ALA A 18 -19.47 -4.13 -7.47
CA ALA A 18 -19.83 -3.44 -8.71
C ALA A 18 -18.64 -2.84 -9.48
N PHE A 19 -17.52 -2.63 -8.81
CA PHE A 19 -16.29 -2.03 -9.35
C PHE A 19 -15.12 -3.00 -9.36
N ALA A 20 -15.28 -4.19 -8.81
CA ALA A 20 -14.20 -5.12 -8.55
C ALA A 20 -13.54 -5.63 -9.83
N LEU A 21 -12.23 -5.85 -9.73
CA LEU A 21 -11.40 -6.54 -10.70
C LEU A 21 -10.74 -7.76 -10.02
N PRO A 22 -10.30 -8.78 -10.80
CA PRO A 22 -9.57 -9.91 -10.23
C PRO A 22 -8.42 -9.49 -9.33
N PRO A 23 -8.08 -10.31 -8.30
CA PRO A 23 -8.59 -11.67 -8.05
C PRO A 23 -9.93 -11.70 -7.28
N PHE A 24 -10.74 -12.70 -7.59
CA PHE A 24 -12.00 -12.95 -6.89
C PHE A 24 -11.89 -14.16 -5.93
N PRO A 25 -12.77 -14.30 -4.91
CA PRO A 25 -13.72 -13.27 -4.45
C PRO A 25 -12.99 -12.08 -3.83
N VAL A 26 -13.65 -10.91 -3.76
CA VAL A 26 -13.09 -9.71 -3.10
C VAL A 26 -13.08 -9.85 -1.58
N THR A 27 -14.02 -10.65 -1.03
CA THR A 27 -14.10 -10.94 0.40
C THR A 27 -12.82 -11.56 0.91
N GLY A 28 -12.34 -11.08 2.06
CA GLY A 28 -11.08 -11.52 2.67
C GLY A 28 -9.81 -10.94 2.01
N ARG A 29 -9.95 -10.02 1.05
CA ARG A 29 -8.83 -9.39 0.33
C ARG A 29 -8.86 -7.88 0.46
N ILE A 30 -7.72 -7.27 0.15
CA ILE A 30 -7.69 -5.87 -0.27
C ILE A 30 -8.23 -5.85 -1.72
N PRO A 31 -9.39 -5.21 -1.98
CA PRO A 31 -10.03 -5.31 -3.28
C PRO A 31 -9.22 -4.64 -4.38
N ASN A 32 -9.12 -5.28 -5.54
CA ASN A 32 -8.74 -4.60 -6.76
C ASN A 32 -10.00 -4.03 -7.44
N PHE A 33 -9.88 -2.89 -8.11
CA PHE A 33 -11.05 -2.16 -8.62
C PHE A 33 -10.77 -1.43 -9.92
N ARG A 34 -11.84 -1.17 -10.68
CA ARG A 34 -11.78 -0.33 -11.88
C ARG A 34 -11.33 1.08 -11.51
N GLY A 35 -10.27 1.56 -12.17
CA GLY A 35 -9.63 2.83 -11.84
C GLY A 35 -8.44 2.74 -10.90
N SER A 36 -8.09 1.55 -10.36
CA SER A 36 -6.89 1.37 -9.52
C SER A 36 -5.62 1.83 -10.24
N LYS A 37 -5.50 1.60 -11.54
CA LYS A 37 -4.40 2.11 -12.36
C LYS A 37 -4.30 3.64 -12.27
N ARG A 38 -5.40 4.36 -12.51
CA ARG A 38 -5.45 5.83 -12.45
C ARG A 38 -5.15 6.36 -11.04
N ALA A 39 -5.67 5.69 -10.01
CA ALA A 39 -5.35 6.04 -8.63
C ALA A 39 -3.85 5.89 -8.34
N CYS A 40 -3.22 4.80 -8.80
CA CYS A 40 -1.77 4.60 -8.66
C CYS A 40 -0.96 5.63 -9.46
N GLU A 41 -1.39 6.03 -10.65
CA GLU A 41 -0.69 7.04 -11.48
C GLU A 41 -0.54 8.38 -10.77
N ARG A 42 -1.46 8.71 -9.85
CA ARG A 42 -1.41 9.94 -9.04
C ARG A 42 -0.23 9.99 -8.06
N ILE A 43 0.48 8.88 -7.85
CA ILE A 43 1.68 8.87 -7.03
C ILE A 43 2.72 9.89 -7.55
N ARG A 44 2.78 10.09 -8.88
CA ARG A 44 3.67 11.05 -9.53
C ARG A 44 3.29 12.51 -9.27
N GLU A 45 2.04 12.77 -8.84
CA GLU A 45 1.56 14.10 -8.45
C GLU A 45 2.04 14.50 -7.04
N LEU A 46 2.57 13.55 -6.25
CA LEU A 46 3.08 13.80 -4.91
C LEU A 46 4.53 14.32 -4.95
N GLU A 47 4.75 15.52 -4.42
CA GLU A 47 6.10 16.12 -4.35
C GLU A 47 7.11 15.18 -3.68
N ARG A 48 6.70 14.54 -2.57
CA ARG A 48 7.53 13.58 -1.83
C ARG A 48 7.97 12.40 -2.71
N TYR A 49 7.08 11.92 -3.59
CA TYR A 49 7.42 10.87 -4.53
C TYR A 49 8.51 11.30 -5.52
N GLY A 50 8.41 12.49 -6.07
CA GLY A 50 9.44 13.04 -6.98
C GLY A 50 10.83 12.99 -6.37
N LYS A 51 10.96 13.28 -5.07
CA LYS A 51 12.21 13.32 -4.31
C LYS A 51 12.63 11.97 -3.72
N SER A 52 11.77 10.93 -3.79
CA SER A 52 12.04 9.64 -3.18
C SER A 52 13.06 8.82 -3.96
N LYS A 53 13.84 8.01 -3.23
CA LYS A 53 14.75 6.98 -3.78
C LYS A 53 14.21 5.58 -3.54
N THR A 54 13.65 5.32 -2.38
CA THR A 54 13.12 4.01 -1.99
C THR A 54 11.67 4.14 -1.57
N VAL A 55 10.82 3.31 -2.19
CA VAL A 55 9.38 3.26 -1.94
C VAL A 55 9.01 1.86 -1.46
N PHE A 56 8.33 1.76 -0.33
CA PHE A 56 7.69 0.50 0.08
C PHE A 56 6.33 0.37 -0.58
N SER A 57 6.00 -0.80 -1.07
CA SER A 57 4.63 -1.14 -1.50
C SER A 57 4.23 -2.52 -1.02
N ALA A 58 3.04 -2.60 -0.42
CA ALA A 58 2.41 -3.88 -0.13
C ALA A 58 2.16 -4.69 -1.42
N PRO A 59 2.11 -6.04 -1.34
CA PRO A 59 1.96 -6.90 -2.52
C PRO A 59 0.53 -6.99 -3.07
N ASP A 60 -0.42 -6.24 -2.49
CA ASP A 60 -1.84 -6.31 -2.84
C ASP A 60 -2.11 -5.94 -4.31
N SER A 61 -3.14 -6.58 -4.89
CA SER A 61 -3.45 -6.46 -6.33
C SER A 61 -3.73 -5.04 -6.83
N PRO A 62 -4.46 -4.15 -6.10
CA PRO A 62 -4.71 -2.80 -6.59
C PRO A 62 -3.43 -1.96 -6.73
N LEU A 63 -2.33 -2.37 -6.11
CA LEU A 63 -1.05 -1.66 -6.11
C LEU A 63 -0.09 -2.09 -7.23
N LEU A 64 -0.51 -3.00 -8.12
CA LEU A 64 0.34 -3.52 -9.20
C LEU A 64 0.94 -2.38 -10.04
N THR A 65 0.10 -1.40 -10.42
CA THR A 65 0.55 -0.24 -11.20
C THR A 65 1.50 0.66 -10.40
N ALA A 66 1.26 0.88 -9.11
CA ALA A 66 2.15 1.67 -8.27
C ALA A 66 3.56 1.05 -8.20
N ARG A 67 3.65 -0.27 -8.01
CA ARG A 67 4.94 -0.99 -8.01
C ARG A 67 5.66 -0.85 -9.34
N LYS A 68 4.91 -0.99 -10.45
CA LYS A 68 5.50 -0.81 -11.78
C LYS A 68 6.02 0.61 -11.97
N ILE A 69 5.25 1.62 -11.59
CA ILE A 69 5.64 3.03 -11.69
C ILE A 69 6.95 3.29 -10.92
N VAL A 70 7.10 2.74 -9.73
CA VAL A 70 8.33 2.90 -8.93
C VAL A 70 9.56 2.42 -9.69
N LEU A 71 9.47 1.25 -10.33
CA LEU A 71 10.58 0.71 -11.13
C LEU A 71 10.76 1.47 -12.45
N ASP A 72 9.67 1.85 -13.16
CA ASP A 72 9.72 2.67 -14.38
C ASP A 72 10.43 4.00 -14.15
N ASP A 73 10.28 4.58 -12.95
CA ASP A 73 10.90 5.84 -12.57
C ASP A 73 12.32 5.65 -11.98
N GLY A 74 12.91 4.47 -12.13
CA GLY A 74 14.27 4.13 -11.68
C GLY A 74 14.45 4.12 -10.17
N LYS A 75 13.36 4.04 -9.40
CA LYS A 75 13.39 4.05 -7.93
C LYS A 75 13.47 2.63 -7.36
N ASN A 76 14.01 2.50 -6.18
CA ASN A 76 14.04 1.23 -5.45
C ASN A 76 12.66 0.89 -4.89
N LEU A 77 12.24 -0.34 -5.12
CA LEU A 77 10.99 -0.90 -4.61
C LEU A 77 11.28 -1.90 -3.49
N LEU A 78 10.92 -1.55 -2.26
CA LEU A 78 10.91 -2.46 -1.13
C LEU A 78 9.55 -3.12 -1.02
N VAL A 79 9.51 -4.44 -0.92
CA VAL A 79 8.27 -5.22 -0.77
C VAL A 79 8.42 -6.28 0.31
N VAL A 80 7.29 -6.70 0.87
CA VAL A 80 7.24 -7.81 1.81
C VAL A 80 6.91 -9.11 1.07
N LYS A 81 7.57 -10.21 1.46
CA LYS A 81 7.21 -11.55 0.99
C LYS A 81 5.87 -12.00 1.56
N PRO A 82 5.15 -12.90 0.84
CA PRO A 82 3.91 -13.47 1.37
C PRO A 82 4.08 -14.02 2.79
N LYS A 83 3.02 -13.86 3.62
CA LYS A 83 3.01 -14.26 5.03
C LYS A 83 4.09 -13.59 5.88
N MET A 84 4.63 -12.47 5.43
CA MET A 84 5.70 -11.70 6.11
C MET A 84 6.98 -12.53 6.38
N THR A 85 7.37 -13.40 5.45
CA THR A 85 8.56 -14.24 5.59
C THR A 85 9.88 -13.50 5.29
N GLY A 86 9.86 -12.19 5.18
CA GLY A 86 11.00 -11.31 4.93
C GLY A 86 10.70 -10.22 3.91
N PHE A 87 11.71 -9.46 3.55
CA PHE A 87 11.61 -8.37 2.60
C PHE A 87 12.42 -8.67 1.33
N LEU A 88 12.07 -8.00 0.24
CA LEU A 88 12.77 -8.02 -1.02
C LEU A 88 13.02 -6.58 -1.47
N LEU A 89 14.19 -6.32 -2.01
CA LEU A 89 14.54 -5.07 -2.68
C LEU A 89 14.65 -5.32 -4.19
N LEU A 90 13.86 -4.60 -4.97
CA LEU A 90 14.04 -4.49 -6.41
C LEU A 90 14.67 -3.12 -6.68
N LYS A 91 15.87 -3.08 -7.25
CA LYS A 91 16.53 -1.82 -7.59
C LYS A 91 16.02 -1.35 -8.94
N GLY A 92 15.59 -0.08 -9.02
CA GLY A 92 15.07 0.48 -10.27
C GLY A 92 16.09 0.43 -11.41
N GLU A 93 17.39 0.57 -11.10
CA GLU A 93 18.48 0.50 -12.06
C GLU A 93 18.62 -0.85 -12.79
N ASP A 94 18.10 -1.94 -12.20
CA ASP A 94 18.16 -3.29 -12.78
C ASP A 94 17.04 -3.50 -13.84
N PHE A 95 16.16 -2.51 -14.05
CA PHE A 95 15.00 -2.61 -14.94
C PHE A 95 15.00 -1.50 -16.00
N GLU A 96 15.36 -1.81 -17.23
CA GLU A 96 15.29 -0.85 -18.34
C GLU A 96 13.82 -0.56 -18.72
N LYS A 97 12.98 -1.60 -18.81
CA LYS A 97 11.54 -1.50 -19.14
C LYS A 97 10.74 -2.50 -18.32
N PRO A 98 10.44 -2.20 -17.05
CA PRO A 98 9.73 -3.13 -16.20
C PRO A 98 8.32 -3.41 -16.74
N SER A 99 7.94 -4.67 -16.71
CA SER A 99 6.63 -5.16 -17.09
C SER A 99 5.74 -5.37 -15.86
N THR A 100 4.44 -5.54 -16.08
CA THR A 100 3.54 -5.91 -14.99
C THR A 100 3.88 -7.27 -14.38
N LYS A 101 4.53 -8.18 -15.16
CA LYS A 101 4.95 -9.50 -14.66
C LYS A 101 6.02 -9.37 -13.58
N ASP A 102 6.94 -8.42 -13.71
CA ASP A 102 8.06 -8.22 -12.76
C ASP A 102 7.58 -7.79 -11.38
N VAL A 103 6.44 -7.11 -11.30
CA VAL A 103 5.85 -6.59 -10.06
C VAL A 103 4.67 -7.42 -9.52
N THR A 104 4.41 -8.60 -10.11
CA THR A 104 3.58 -9.63 -9.47
C THR A 104 4.33 -10.27 -8.30
N ILE A 105 3.62 -10.97 -7.40
CA ILE A 105 4.26 -11.70 -6.30
C ILE A 105 5.36 -12.64 -6.83
N ARG A 106 5.08 -13.38 -7.91
CA ARG A 106 6.05 -14.29 -8.52
C ARG A 106 7.26 -13.55 -9.12
N GLY A 107 7.00 -12.44 -9.84
CA GLY A 107 8.05 -11.61 -10.43
C GLY A 107 8.95 -10.98 -9.36
N MET A 108 8.35 -10.42 -8.31
CA MET A 108 9.11 -9.82 -7.20
C MET A 108 9.96 -10.86 -6.45
N ILE A 109 9.47 -12.09 -6.29
CA ILE A 109 10.27 -13.18 -5.69
C ILE A 109 11.43 -13.59 -6.61
N GLY A 110 11.22 -13.61 -7.93
CA GLY A 110 12.23 -13.98 -8.91
C GLY A 110 13.33 -12.93 -9.11
N ASN A 111 12.95 -11.64 -9.06
CA ASN A 111 13.85 -10.53 -9.39
C ASN A 111 14.37 -9.78 -8.15
N GLY A 112 13.73 -9.95 -6.99
CA GLY A 112 14.06 -9.19 -5.79
C GLY A 112 15.23 -9.78 -5.01
N ILE A 113 16.07 -8.93 -4.48
CA ILE A 113 17.17 -9.27 -3.59
C ILE A 113 16.58 -9.50 -2.19
N PRO A 114 16.72 -10.71 -1.59
CA PRO A 114 16.27 -10.93 -0.22
C PRO A 114 17.07 -10.07 0.76
N LEU A 115 16.36 -9.39 1.67
CA LEU A 115 16.97 -8.60 2.72
C LEU A 115 16.84 -9.31 4.08
N GLY A 116 17.97 -9.43 4.76
CA GLY A 116 18.05 -9.80 6.17
C GLY A 116 17.87 -8.58 7.09
N GLU A 117 17.96 -8.79 8.41
CA GLU A 117 17.83 -7.71 9.40
C GLU A 117 18.93 -6.65 9.24
N ASP A 118 20.17 -7.06 9.02
CA ASP A 118 21.30 -6.16 8.81
C ASP A 118 21.16 -5.33 7.53
N ASP A 119 20.61 -5.92 6.47
CA ASP A 119 20.36 -5.22 5.20
C ASP A 119 19.27 -4.17 5.37
N LEU A 120 18.20 -4.49 6.11
CA LEU A 120 17.17 -3.52 6.45
C LEU A 120 17.75 -2.33 7.23
N ALA A 121 18.58 -2.60 8.23
CA ALA A 121 19.21 -1.54 9.03
C ALA A 121 20.09 -0.60 8.20
N ARG A 122 20.66 -1.08 7.08
CA ARG A 122 21.53 -0.32 6.17
C ARG A 122 20.82 0.27 4.96
N LEU A 123 19.56 -0.06 4.72
CA LEU A 123 18.81 0.37 3.53
C LEU A 123 18.64 1.90 3.45
N GLY A 124 18.74 2.59 4.57
CA GLY A 124 18.51 4.04 4.64
C GLY A 124 17.05 4.38 4.86
N ARG A 125 16.48 5.27 4.07
CA ARG A 125 15.10 5.75 4.25
C ARG A 125 14.16 5.12 3.25
N VAL A 126 12.94 4.86 3.69
CA VAL A 126 11.76 4.63 2.85
C VAL A 126 10.95 5.93 2.88
N GLU A 127 10.93 6.65 1.78
CA GLU A 127 10.29 7.97 1.73
C GLU A 127 8.78 7.89 1.52
N LEU A 128 8.29 6.83 0.83
CA LEU A 128 6.87 6.52 0.70
C LEU A 128 6.58 5.09 1.17
N PHE A 129 5.47 4.95 1.89
CA PHE A 129 4.93 3.67 2.33
C PHE A 129 3.53 3.51 1.75
N ILE A 130 3.36 2.61 0.77
CA ILE A 130 2.13 2.49 -0.02
C ILE A 130 1.40 1.20 0.32
N GLN A 131 0.14 1.32 0.68
CA GLN A 131 -0.75 0.18 0.94
C GLN A 131 -2.11 0.33 0.27
N GLY A 132 -2.84 -0.79 0.20
CA GLY A 132 -4.27 -0.79 -0.04
C GLY A 132 -5.07 -0.87 1.27
N CYS A 133 -6.38 -0.77 1.16
CA CYS A 133 -7.29 -0.91 2.30
C CYS A 133 -8.57 -1.64 1.89
N VAL A 134 -9.33 -2.10 2.88
CA VAL A 134 -10.75 -2.41 2.69
C VAL A 134 -11.56 -1.12 2.88
N ALA A 135 -11.27 -0.35 3.92
CA ALA A 135 -11.87 0.95 4.15
C ALA A 135 -10.83 1.93 4.70
N ILE A 136 -11.09 3.22 4.49
CA ILE A 136 -10.28 4.31 5.02
C ILE A 136 -11.19 5.53 5.22
N ASP A 137 -10.89 6.37 6.22
CA ASP A 137 -11.57 7.64 6.36
C ASP A 137 -10.66 8.84 6.01
N VAL A 138 -11.28 10.00 5.89
CA VAL A 138 -10.56 11.26 5.58
C VAL A 138 -9.61 11.71 6.70
N LYS A 139 -9.70 11.10 7.88
CA LYS A 139 -8.80 11.32 9.02
C LYS A 139 -7.60 10.35 9.03
N GLY A 140 -7.46 9.51 7.99
CA GLY A 140 -6.37 8.56 7.82
C GLY A 140 -6.52 7.26 8.60
N ASN A 141 -7.70 6.92 9.10
CA ASN A 141 -7.96 5.66 9.79
C ASN A 141 -8.20 4.56 8.77
N ARG A 142 -7.27 3.61 8.66
CA ARG A 142 -7.28 2.54 7.67
C ARG A 142 -7.75 1.21 8.28
N ILE A 143 -8.64 0.53 7.56
CA ILE A 143 -9.06 -0.84 7.87
C ILE A 143 -8.54 -1.78 6.78
N GLY A 144 -7.69 -2.71 7.17
CA GLY A 144 -7.20 -3.79 6.32
C GLY A 144 -8.13 -4.99 6.28
N LYS A 145 -7.69 -6.07 5.62
CA LYS A 145 -8.49 -7.30 5.44
C LYS A 145 -8.67 -8.18 6.69
N GLY A 146 -8.08 -7.79 7.83
CA GLY A 146 -8.23 -8.49 9.11
C GLY A 146 -7.01 -9.31 9.56
N SER A 147 -5.99 -9.47 8.71
CA SER A 147 -4.76 -10.22 9.07
C SER A 147 -3.76 -9.41 9.92
N GLY A 148 -3.94 -8.09 10.04
CA GLY A 148 -3.03 -7.19 10.77
C GLY A 148 -1.65 -7.00 10.11
N TYR A 149 -1.40 -7.58 8.92
CA TYR A 149 -0.07 -7.53 8.29
C TYR A 149 0.35 -6.11 7.90
N GLY A 150 -0.58 -5.28 7.44
CA GLY A 150 -0.24 -3.93 7.00
C GLY A 150 0.37 -3.06 8.12
N ASP A 151 -0.20 -3.11 9.31
CA ASP A 151 0.32 -2.36 10.44
C ASP A 151 1.62 -2.99 10.97
N LYS A 152 1.73 -4.33 10.97
CA LYS A 152 2.98 -5.04 11.30
C LYS A 152 4.12 -4.68 10.34
N GLU A 153 3.86 -4.58 9.03
CA GLU A 153 4.86 -4.14 8.02
C GLU A 153 5.43 -2.77 8.40
N TYR A 154 4.57 -1.82 8.72
CA TYR A 154 4.99 -0.48 9.13
C TYR A 154 5.82 -0.51 10.42
N TRP A 155 5.37 -1.22 11.44
CA TRP A 155 6.06 -1.30 12.73
C TRP A 155 7.42 -1.99 12.65
N ILE A 156 7.56 -3.02 11.79
CA ILE A 156 8.86 -3.64 11.52
C ILE A 156 9.80 -2.62 10.89
N LEU A 157 9.39 -1.93 9.82
CA LEU A 157 10.24 -0.94 9.17
C LEU A 157 10.56 0.24 10.10
N LYS A 158 9.63 0.61 10.99
CA LYS A 158 9.85 1.63 12.02
C LYS A 158 10.91 1.21 13.04
N LYS A 159 10.93 -0.06 13.45
CA LYS A 159 11.96 -0.62 14.35
C LYS A 159 13.38 -0.40 13.79
N TYR A 160 13.54 -0.51 12.47
CA TYR A 160 14.81 -0.26 11.78
C TYR A 160 15.02 1.21 11.38
N GLY A 161 14.15 2.13 11.79
CA GLY A 161 14.27 3.57 11.49
C GLY A 161 13.95 3.97 10.06
N LEU A 162 13.48 3.04 9.22
CA LEU A 162 13.30 3.24 7.78
C LEU A 162 12.15 4.21 7.43
N VAL A 163 11.09 4.26 8.25
CA VAL A 163 9.86 5.03 7.97
C VAL A 163 9.69 6.24 8.90
N LYS A 164 10.78 6.79 9.45
CA LYS A 164 10.72 7.90 10.43
C LYS A 164 9.98 9.12 9.89
N ASP A 165 10.24 9.48 8.64
CA ASP A 165 9.67 10.65 7.96
C ASP A 165 8.98 10.24 6.64
N CYS A 166 8.43 9.02 6.55
CA CYS A 166 7.80 8.57 5.33
C CYS A 166 6.42 9.19 5.15
N LEU A 167 6.01 9.35 3.89
CA LEU A 167 4.64 9.65 3.53
C LEU A 167 3.86 8.34 3.41
N TYR A 168 2.91 8.11 4.30
CA TYR A 168 2.05 6.94 4.24
C TYR A 168 0.88 7.19 3.29
N VAL A 169 0.83 6.43 2.21
CA VAL A 169 -0.12 6.58 1.10
C VAL A 169 -1.01 5.34 0.99
N VAL A 170 -2.29 5.55 0.80
CA VAL A 170 -3.24 4.47 0.52
C VAL A 170 -3.88 4.67 -0.85
N VAL A 171 -3.98 3.59 -1.62
CA VAL A 171 -4.74 3.54 -2.88
C VAL A 171 -6.11 2.91 -2.60
N ALA A 172 -7.17 3.65 -2.89
CA ALA A 172 -8.55 3.26 -2.61
C ALA A 172 -9.52 3.70 -3.72
N HIS A 173 -10.64 2.99 -3.86
CA HIS A 173 -11.80 3.47 -4.62
C HIS A 173 -12.63 4.40 -3.74
N GLU A 174 -13.37 5.34 -4.34
CA GLU A 174 -14.21 6.29 -3.61
C GLU A 174 -15.22 5.62 -2.65
N VAL A 175 -15.73 4.44 -3.01
CA VAL A 175 -16.66 3.69 -2.16
C VAL A 175 -16.03 3.10 -0.89
N GLN A 176 -14.69 3.11 -0.80
CA GLN A 176 -13.93 2.68 0.37
C GLN A 176 -13.63 3.83 1.33
N VAL A 177 -13.92 5.10 0.91
CA VAL A 177 -13.62 6.29 1.71
C VAL A 177 -14.83 6.70 2.53
N PHE A 178 -14.61 6.93 3.82
CA PHE A 178 -15.60 7.31 4.83
C PHE A 178 -15.25 8.67 5.46
N ASP A 179 -16.20 9.27 6.16
CA ASP A 179 -15.96 10.52 6.89
C ASP A 179 -15.21 10.24 8.20
N ASP A 180 -15.63 9.26 8.98
CA ASP A 180 -15.02 8.98 10.29
C ASP A 180 -15.15 7.49 10.69
N LEU A 181 -14.01 6.86 10.95
CA LEU A 181 -13.88 5.50 11.48
C LEU A 181 -13.07 5.49 12.80
N SER A 182 -12.79 6.66 13.38
CA SER A 182 -11.87 6.81 14.53
C SER A 182 -12.28 5.96 15.73
N HIS A 183 -13.57 5.79 15.98
CA HIS A 183 -14.11 5.00 17.09
C HIS A 183 -13.78 3.48 16.99
N LEU A 184 -13.33 3.02 15.82
CA LEU A 184 -12.96 1.62 15.59
C LEU A 184 -11.44 1.37 15.69
N MET A 185 -10.63 2.44 15.87
CA MET A 185 -9.18 2.34 15.85
C MET A 185 -8.62 1.97 17.22
N GLY A 186 -7.55 1.19 17.23
CA GLY A 186 -6.77 0.83 18.41
C GLY A 186 -5.37 1.46 18.38
N GLU A 187 -4.61 1.28 19.46
CA GLU A 187 -3.28 1.87 19.67
C GLU A 187 -2.24 1.48 18.60
N HIS A 188 -2.42 0.33 17.96
CA HIS A 188 -1.46 -0.18 16.97
C HIS A 188 -1.81 0.21 15.52
N ASP A 189 -2.97 0.83 15.31
CA ASP A 189 -3.37 1.29 13.98
C ASP A 189 -2.55 2.53 13.58
N VAL A 190 -1.98 2.50 12.38
CA VAL A 190 -1.13 3.58 11.89
C VAL A 190 -1.93 4.53 11.00
N LYS A 191 -1.82 5.83 11.29
CA LYS A 191 -2.48 6.88 10.51
C LYS A 191 -1.86 7.03 9.12
N VAL A 192 -2.72 7.12 8.12
CA VAL A 192 -2.38 7.41 6.73
C VAL A 192 -2.32 8.93 6.51
N ASN A 193 -1.42 9.38 5.66
CA ASN A 193 -1.28 10.80 5.34
C ASN A 193 -2.07 11.20 4.08
N VAL A 194 -2.12 10.31 3.07
CA VAL A 194 -2.69 10.62 1.75
C VAL A 194 -3.46 9.43 1.20
N ILE A 195 -4.63 9.71 0.63
CA ILE A 195 -5.43 8.72 -0.10
C ILE A 195 -5.42 9.07 -1.59
N LEU A 196 -5.04 8.12 -2.42
CA LEU A 196 -5.13 8.23 -3.87
C LEU A 196 -6.36 7.48 -4.37
N THR A 197 -7.29 8.21 -4.97
CA THR A 197 -8.47 7.62 -5.60
C THR A 197 -8.45 7.85 -7.12
N PRO A 198 -9.25 7.13 -7.90
CA PRO A 198 -9.40 7.41 -9.33
C PRO A 198 -9.75 8.87 -9.65
N LYS A 199 -10.50 9.54 -8.77
CA LYS A 199 -10.99 10.91 -9.01
C LYS A 199 -10.09 12.00 -8.46
N LYS A 200 -9.51 11.79 -7.27
CA LYS A 200 -8.77 12.83 -6.55
C LYS A 200 -7.72 12.28 -5.58
N ILE A 201 -6.82 13.16 -5.18
CA ILE A 201 -5.94 13.01 -4.02
C ILE A 201 -6.66 13.61 -2.81
N ILE A 202 -6.61 12.94 -1.67
CA ILE A 202 -7.17 13.42 -0.40
C ILE A 202 -6.02 13.45 0.61
N GLU A 203 -5.66 14.62 1.09
CA GLU A 203 -4.79 14.77 2.25
C GLU A 203 -5.60 14.51 3.51
N CYS A 204 -5.14 13.60 4.36
CA CYS A 204 -5.86 13.25 5.58
C CYS A 204 -5.71 14.35 6.63
N GLU A 205 -6.78 14.60 7.38
CA GLU A 205 -6.79 15.52 8.52
C GLU A 205 -5.80 15.03 9.60
N ARG A 206 -5.03 15.95 10.15
CA ARG A 206 -4.08 15.67 11.24
C ARG A 206 -4.71 15.85 12.61
#